data_7b90f5865223cf8d5dd9253a2b708285
#
_entry.id   7b90f5865223cf8d5dd9253a2b708285
#
_cell.length_a   1.000
_cell.length_b   1.000
_cell.length_c   1.000
_cell.angle_alpha   90.00
_cell.angle_beta   90.00
_cell.angle_gamma   90.00
#
_symmetry.space_group_name_H-M   'P 1'
#
loop_
_entity.id
_entity.type
_entity.pdbx_description
1 polymer ?
#
loop_
_entity_poly.entity_id
_entity_poly.type
_entity_poly.pdbx_seq_one_letter_code
_entity_poly.pdbx_strand_id
1 'polypeptide(L)'
;MELENTERKKYIIISVYLTFFILIILGLYFAFKPEETCTDGRQNQNERGVDCGGVCQKECNVIVAKDLTIGKIGVVFSGLSDKYDFYAKVTNPNAVFGDKNFAYEINLKDEVGSIIATKKGFSFILPGEEKYIVETNIDAPSVPFSQEFKILSSNWIRFEDYYERPDIQIINKNYSEISGGTGFANAQGLLRNRSPYDFDSIKIQIILKDSTDNILALNSTQMGTVKAGEDRDFKTFWPSSFPGTVSTMEAQAEVNIFNSEAFIKRTY
;
A
#
# COMPACT_ATOMS: atom_id res chain seq x y z
N MET A 1 71.61 25.01 20.63
CA MET A 1 70.82 26.13 21.23
C MET A 1 70.21 27.07 20.20
N GLU A 2 70.94 27.43 19.10
CA GLU A 2 70.41 28.32 18.04
C GLU A 2 69.37 27.62 17.11
N LEU A 3 69.60 26.39 16.77
CA LEU A 3 68.67 25.58 15.89
C LEU A 3 67.30 25.34 16.58
N GLU A 4 67.28 25.09 17.86
CA GLU A 4 66.05 24.87 18.64
C GLU A 4 65.21 26.15 18.76
N ASN A 5 65.81 27.31 18.82
CA ASN A 5 65.15 28.60 18.88
C ASN A 5 64.52 28.98 17.51
N THR A 6 65.09 28.53 16.40
CA THR A 6 64.60 28.78 15.03
C THR A 6 63.35 27.92 14.74
N GLU A 7 63.38 26.67 15.12
CA GLU A 7 62.20 25.78 14.97
C GLU A 7 61.04 26.25 15.83
N ARG A 8 61.29 26.65 17.06
CA ARG A 8 60.25 27.20 17.98
C ARG A 8 59.61 28.46 17.41
N LYS A 9 60.39 29.38 16.81
CA LYS A 9 59.89 30.58 16.14
C LYS A 9 59.00 30.22 14.96
N LYS A 10 59.35 29.22 14.16
CA LYS A 10 58.61 28.72 13.00
C LYS A 10 57.26 28.20 13.42
N TYR A 11 57.17 27.38 14.44
CA TYR A 11 55.90 26.89 14.97
C TYR A 11 55.00 28.00 15.55
N ILE A 12 55.58 29.00 16.20
CA ILE A 12 54.81 30.15 16.68
C ILE A 12 54.23 30.95 15.51
N ILE A 13 55.01 31.19 14.46
CA ILE A 13 54.51 31.91 13.27
C ILE A 13 53.40 31.12 12.60
N ILE A 14 53.56 29.82 12.39
CA ILE A 14 52.55 28.95 11.78
C ILE A 14 51.28 28.96 12.65
N SER A 15 51.39 28.87 13.96
CA SER A 15 50.24 28.90 14.87
C SER A 15 49.46 30.23 14.79
N VAL A 16 50.15 31.33 14.69
CA VAL A 16 49.52 32.66 14.57
C VAL A 16 48.76 32.77 13.23
N TYR A 17 49.33 32.33 12.13
CA TYR A 17 48.64 32.32 10.83
C TYR A 17 47.45 31.39 10.83
N LEU A 18 47.60 30.21 11.42
CA LEU A 18 46.50 29.23 11.52
C LEU A 18 45.33 29.79 12.31
N THR A 19 45.61 30.40 13.48
CA THR A 19 44.57 31.04 14.32
C THR A 19 43.90 32.18 13.57
N PHE A 20 44.66 33.03 12.88
CA PHE A 20 44.10 34.11 12.07
C PHE A 20 43.18 33.60 10.96
N PHE A 21 43.59 32.52 10.27
CA PHE A 21 42.80 31.91 9.20
C PHE A 21 41.49 31.27 9.75
N ILE A 22 41.57 30.63 10.91
CA ILE A 22 40.36 30.07 11.59
C ILE A 22 39.42 31.22 11.98
N LEU A 23 39.91 32.34 12.50
CA LEU A 23 39.07 33.48 12.85
C LEU A 23 38.41 34.11 11.63
N ILE A 24 39.10 34.17 10.50
CA ILE A 24 38.48 34.63 9.25
C ILE A 24 37.38 33.69 8.78
N ILE A 25 37.63 32.37 8.80
CA ILE A 25 36.60 31.36 8.40
C ILE A 25 35.39 31.45 9.32
N LEU A 26 35.59 31.56 10.64
CA LEU A 26 34.50 31.73 11.60
C LEU A 26 33.73 33.05 11.36
N GLY A 27 34.45 34.14 11.10
CA GLY A 27 33.83 35.43 10.78
C GLY A 27 32.99 35.38 9.52
N LEU A 28 33.50 34.76 8.46
CA LEU A 28 32.74 34.53 7.23
C LEU A 28 31.53 33.60 7.45
N TYR A 29 31.69 32.54 8.22
CA TYR A 29 30.60 31.64 8.57
C TYR A 29 29.46 32.39 9.26
N PHE A 30 29.75 33.23 10.25
CA PHE A 30 28.72 34.01 10.96
C PHE A 30 28.14 35.15 10.09
N ALA A 31 28.94 35.75 9.21
CA ALA A 31 28.49 36.79 8.31
C ALA A 31 27.60 36.31 7.18
N PHE A 32 27.79 35.05 6.73
CA PHE A 32 27.02 34.45 5.63
C PHE A 32 26.01 33.40 6.10
N LYS A 33 25.87 33.16 7.42
CA LYS A 33 24.85 32.27 7.95
C LYS A 33 23.48 32.87 7.63
N PRO A 34 22.62 32.19 6.84
CA PRO A 34 21.28 32.68 6.57
C PRO A 34 20.51 32.89 7.88
N GLU A 35 19.83 34.01 8.02
CA GLU A 35 18.92 34.23 9.12
C GLU A 35 17.77 33.21 9.01
N GLU A 36 17.50 32.54 10.12
CA GLU A 36 16.39 31.60 10.21
C GLU A 36 15.09 32.43 10.24
N THR A 37 14.22 32.25 9.27
CA THR A 37 12.96 32.98 9.15
C THR A 37 11.81 32.04 8.80
N CYS A 38 10.58 32.43 9.12
CA CYS A 38 9.37 31.69 8.76
C CYS A 38 9.03 31.70 7.25
N THR A 39 10.00 32.01 6.39
CA THR A 39 9.83 32.08 4.93
C THR A 39 11.10 31.66 4.19
N ASP A 40 11.99 30.92 4.84
CA ASP A 40 13.27 30.52 4.26
C ASP A 40 13.23 29.15 3.53
N GLY A 41 12.06 28.50 3.51
CA GLY A 41 11.85 27.19 2.87
C GLY A 41 12.49 26.02 3.64
N ARG A 42 12.82 26.21 4.93
CA ARG A 42 13.45 25.18 5.77
C ARG A 42 12.69 25.05 7.08
N GLN A 43 12.60 23.80 7.56
CA GLN A 43 12.05 23.57 8.89
C GLN A 43 13.14 23.78 9.96
N ASN A 44 13.08 24.91 10.67
CA ASN A 44 14.01 25.30 11.74
C ASN A 44 13.23 26.00 12.87
N GLN A 45 13.88 26.65 13.84
CA GLN A 45 13.27 27.47 14.92
C GLN A 45 12.08 26.85 15.65
N ASN A 46 12.02 25.53 15.84
CA ASN A 46 10.87 24.80 16.42
C ASN A 46 9.59 24.87 15.58
N GLU A 47 9.68 25.11 14.29
CA GLU A 47 8.57 25.00 13.36
C GLU A 47 7.99 23.57 13.35
N ARG A 48 6.66 23.46 13.22
CA ARG A 48 5.98 22.18 13.07
C ARG A 48 6.06 21.63 11.64
N GLY A 49 6.26 22.47 10.67
CA GLY A 49 6.49 22.18 9.27
C GLY A 49 7.29 23.30 8.64
N VAL A 50 7.68 23.19 7.38
CA VAL A 50 8.44 24.22 6.66
C VAL A 50 7.66 25.53 6.67
N ASP A 51 8.27 26.59 7.22
CA ASP A 51 7.69 27.95 7.30
C ASP A 51 6.32 28.03 8.00
N CYS A 52 6.04 27.13 8.95
CA CYS A 52 4.75 27.15 9.64
C CYS A 52 4.77 26.50 11.03
N GLY A 53 3.86 26.95 11.89
CA GLY A 53 3.71 26.49 13.28
C GLY A 53 4.89 26.85 14.18
N GLY A 54 4.87 26.41 15.42
CA GLY A 54 5.90 26.76 16.39
C GLY A 54 5.97 28.26 16.66
N VAL A 55 7.08 28.90 16.32
CA VAL A 55 7.27 30.35 16.47
C VAL A 55 6.66 31.16 15.33
N CYS A 56 6.27 30.51 14.23
CA CYS A 56 5.71 31.17 13.06
C CYS A 56 4.22 31.44 13.24
N GLN A 57 3.77 32.63 12.87
CA GLN A 57 2.35 33.04 12.94
C GLN A 57 1.46 32.22 12.00
N LYS A 58 2.03 31.68 10.90
CA LYS A 58 1.33 30.85 9.96
C LYS A 58 1.13 29.46 10.58
N GLU A 59 -0.10 29.06 10.79
CA GLU A 59 -0.40 27.69 11.20
C GLU A 59 -0.10 26.70 10.08
N CYS A 60 0.48 25.55 10.43
CA CYS A 60 0.62 24.48 9.47
C CYS A 60 -0.77 23.92 9.16
N ASN A 61 -1.13 23.87 7.90
CA ASN A 61 -2.26 23.07 7.45
C ASN A 61 -1.88 21.57 7.61
N VAL A 62 -2.05 21.05 8.82
CA VAL A 62 -1.89 19.62 9.06
C VAL A 62 -3.09 18.91 8.44
N ILE A 63 -2.92 18.43 7.21
CA ILE A 63 -3.90 17.53 6.61
C ILE A 63 -3.78 16.22 7.38
N VAL A 64 -4.76 15.92 8.21
CA VAL A 64 -4.85 14.64 8.94
C VAL A 64 -5.55 13.64 8.04
N ALA A 65 -4.99 12.45 7.93
CA ALA A 65 -5.64 11.35 7.21
C ALA A 65 -6.96 10.99 7.89
N LYS A 66 -8.01 10.82 7.09
CA LYS A 66 -9.31 10.30 7.52
C LYS A 66 -9.27 8.78 7.52
N ASP A 67 -10.01 8.16 8.40
CA ASP A 67 -10.13 6.71 8.46
C ASP A 67 -10.70 6.12 7.17
N LEU A 68 -10.33 4.86 6.90
CA LEU A 68 -10.88 4.10 5.79
C LEU A 68 -12.37 3.86 5.99
N THR A 69 -13.13 3.92 4.91
CA THR A 69 -14.57 3.65 4.93
C THR A 69 -14.83 2.20 4.53
N ILE A 70 -15.59 1.48 5.34
CA ILE A 70 -16.02 0.12 5.06
C ILE A 70 -17.41 0.18 4.41
N GLY A 71 -17.51 -0.36 3.21
CA GLY A 71 -18.75 -0.48 2.45
C GLY A 71 -19.41 -1.86 2.64
N LYS A 72 -19.84 -2.48 1.53
CA LYS A 72 -20.48 -3.80 1.51
C LYS A 72 -19.50 -4.88 1.99
N ILE A 73 -19.93 -5.67 2.97
CA ILE A 73 -19.21 -6.87 3.44
C ILE A 73 -20.10 -8.10 3.28
N GLY A 74 -19.50 -9.27 3.11
CA GLY A 74 -20.27 -10.50 3.02
C GLY A 74 -19.41 -11.75 3.00
N VAL A 75 -20.10 -12.87 3.06
CA VAL A 75 -19.52 -14.21 3.05
C VAL A 75 -20.25 -15.04 2.01
N VAL A 76 -19.50 -15.81 1.24
CA VAL A 76 -20.00 -16.79 0.29
C VAL A 76 -19.38 -18.16 0.56
N PHE A 77 -20.08 -19.22 0.20
CA PHE A 77 -19.54 -20.57 0.28
C PHE A 77 -18.41 -20.75 -0.73
N SER A 78 -17.25 -21.26 -0.29
CA SER A 78 -16.08 -21.42 -1.17
C SER A 78 -16.18 -22.58 -2.17
N GLY A 79 -17.18 -23.45 -2.00
CA GLY A 79 -17.30 -24.70 -2.73
C GLY A 79 -16.56 -25.88 -2.08
N LEU A 80 -15.91 -25.67 -0.95
CA LEU A 80 -15.23 -26.69 -0.15
C LEU A 80 -15.94 -26.84 1.21
N SER A 81 -16.00 -28.08 1.73
CA SER A 81 -16.66 -28.33 3.02
C SER A 81 -16.07 -27.45 4.11
N ASP A 82 -16.96 -26.84 4.91
CA ASP A 82 -16.62 -26.01 6.06
C ASP A 82 -15.69 -24.81 5.75
N LYS A 83 -15.66 -24.38 4.47
CA LYS A 83 -14.85 -23.23 4.03
C LYS A 83 -15.72 -22.15 3.39
N TYR A 84 -15.39 -20.92 3.75
CA TYR A 84 -16.11 -19.73 3.30
C TYR A 84 -15.15 -18.67 2.81
N ASP A 85 -15.57 -17.94 1.78
CA ASP A 85 -14.85 -16.80 1.25
C ASP A 85 -15.49 -15.51 1.74
N PHE A 86 -14.68 -14.60 2.21
CA PHE A 86 -15.11 -13.30 2.73
C PHE A 86 -14.72 -12.18 1.78
N TYR A 87 -15.55 -11.16 1.71
CA TYR A 87 -15.24 -9.90 1.05
C TYR A 87 -15.61 -8.69 1.88
N ALA A 88 -14.82 -7.63 1.77
CA ALA A 88 -15.13 -6.29 2.26
C ALA A 88 -14.74 -5.25 1.22
N LYS A 89 -15.64 -4.35 0.88
CA LYS A 89 -15.35 -3.19 0.03
C LYS A 89 -14.80 -2.08 0.91
N VAL A 90 -13.58 -1.65 0.66
CA VAL A 90 -12.88 -0.64 1.45
C VAL A 90 -12.53 0.55 0.56
N THR A 91 -12.80 1.76 1.05
CA THR A 91 -12.54 3.00 0.33
C THR A 91 -11.61 3.88 1.16
N ASN A 92 -10.57 4.41 0.53
CA ASN A 92 -9.73 5.45 1.09
C ASN A 92 -10.25 6.83 0.68
N PRO A 93 -10.85 7.63 1.60
CA PRO A 93 -11.39 8.95 1.29
C PRO A 93 -10.31 10.03 1.14
N ASN A 94 -9.04 9.68 1.36
CA ASN A 94 -7.94 10.62 1.33
C ASN A 94 -7.37 10.77 -0.09
N ALA A 95 -7.29 11.99 -0.58
CA ALA A 95 -6.73 12.27 -1.91
C ALA A 95 -5.20 12.19 -1.96
N VAL A 96 -4.52 12.44 -0.83
CA VAL A 96 -3.05 12.55 -0.77
C VAL A 96 -2.37 11.51 0.14
N PHE A 97 -3.14 10.79 0.97
CA PHE A 97 -2.61 9.75 1.84
C PHE A 97 -3.00 8.37 1.34
N GLY A 98 -2.02 7.48 1.23
CA GLY A 98 -2.22 6.04 1.14
C GLY A 98 -1.96 5.38 2.48
N ASP A 99 -2.57 4.22 2.71
CA ASP A 99 -2.22 3.37 3.85
C ASP A 99 -1.35 2.23 3.33
N LYS A 100 -0.09 2.22 3.77
CA LYS A 100 0.89 1.25 3.25
C LYS A 100 0.74 -0.14 3.84
N ASN A 101 0.08 -0.25 5.00
CA ASN A 101 -0.10 -1.53 5.68
C ASN A 101 -1.14 -1.40 6.80
N PHE A 102 -2.42 -1.45 6.48
CA PHE A 102 -3.46 -1.53 7.52
C PHE A 102 -3.71 -2.97 7.93
N ALA A 103 -3.87 -3.18 9.24
CA ALA A 103 -4.26 -4.47 9.79
C ALA A 103 -5.78 -4.56 9.90
N TYR A 104 -6.33 -5.76 9.62
CA TYR A 104 -7.76 -6.01 9.76
C TYR A 104 -8.04 -7.34 10.44
N GLU A 105 -9.27 -7.46 10.94
CA GLU A 105 -9.83 -8.66 11.53
C GLU A 105 -11.22 -8.93 10.96
N ILE A 106 -11.46 -10.19 10.60
CA ILE A 106 -12.73 -10.72 10.14
C ILE A 106 -13.22 -11.68 11.22
N ASN A 107 -14.45 -11.51 11.68
CA ASN A 107 -15.13 -12.43 12.58
C ASN A 107 -16.38 -12.97 11.89
N LEU A 108 -16.45 -14.28 11.72
CA LEU A 108 -17.65 -14.98 11.29
C LEU A 108 -18.43 -15.42 12.52
N LYS A 109 -19.75 -15.23 12.52
CA LYS A 109 -20.59 -15.46 13.69
C LYS A 109 -21.75 -16.38 13.34
N ASP A 110 -22.19 -17.17 14.32
CA ASP A 110 -23.38 -18.00 14.26
C ASP A 110 -24.67 -17.18 14.49
N GLU A 111 -25.83 -17.87 14.52
CA GLU A 111 -27.13 -17.27 14.71
C GLU A 111 -27.31 -16.58 16.08
N VAL A 112 -26.59 -17.02 17.11
CA VAL A 112 -26.64 -16.43 18.45
C VAL A 112 -25.56 -15.33 18.65
N GLY A 113 -24.76 -15.03 17.58
CA GLY A 113 -23.76 -13.99 17.60
C GLY A 113 -22.40 -14.42 18.16
N SER A 114 -22.20 -15.70 18.42
CA SER A 114 -20.91 -16.25 18.86
C SER A 114 -19.94 -16.32 17.69
N ILE A 115 -18.67 -15.97 17.93
CA ILE A 115 -17.62 -16.04 16.91
C ILE A 115 -17.29 -17.51 16.67
N ILE A 116 -17.46 -17.97 15.43
CA ILE A 116 -17.14 -19.33 14.98
C ILE A 116 -15.83 -19.40 14.20
N ALA A 117 -15.38 -18.27 13.64
CA ALA A 117 -14.08 -18.18 12.99
C ALA A 117 -13.56 -16.74 13.05
N THR A 118 -12.23 -16.59 13.18
CA THR A 118 -11.53 -15.31 13.10
C THR A 118 -10.39 -15.40 12.11
N LYS A 119 -10.30 -14.43 11.20
CA LYS A 119 -9.18 -14.27 10.27
C LYS A 119 -8.60 -12.89 10.44
N LYS A 120 -7.28 -12.80 10.60
CA LYS A 120 -6.54 -11.53 10.59
C LYS A 120 -5.69 -11.43 9.35
N GLY A 121 -5.52 -10.22 8.86
CA GLY A 121 -4.70 -9.96 7.69
C GLY A 121 -4.19 -8.52 7.65
N PHE A 122 -3.42 -8.27 6.60
CA PHE A 122 -2.89 -6.96 6.28
C PHE A 122 -3.19 -6.65 4.82
N SER A 123 -3.41 -5.37 4.54
CA SER A 123 -3.54 -4.89 3.16
C SER A 123 -3.03 -3.45 3.08
N PHE A 124 -2.98 -2.92 1.89
CA PHE A 124 -2.64 -1.53 1.60
C PHE A 124 -3.77 -0.91 0.78
N ILE A 125 -3.78 0.42 0.69
CA ILE A 125 -4.72 1.12 -0.18
C ILE A 125 -4.12 2.46 -0.63
N LEU A 126 -4.26 2.76 -1.91
CA LEU A 126 -3.76 4.00 -2.49
C LEU A 126 -4.71 5.18 -2.20
N PRO A 127 -4.26 6.44 -2.36
CA PRO A 127 -5.14 7.60 -2.21
C PRO A 127 -6.35 7.53 -3.14
N GLY A 128 -7.55 7.81 -2.61
CA GLY A 128 -8.79 7.79 -3.39
C GLY A 128 -9.17 6.44 -3.99
N GLU A 129 -8.51 5.36 -3.59
CA GLU A 129 -8.78 4.02 -4.09
C GLU A 129 -9.99 3.41 -3.38
N GLU A 130 -10.76 2.65 -4.16
CA GLU A 130 -11.79 1.74 -3.67
C GLU A 130 -11.41 0.33 -4.14
N LYS A 131 -11.38 -0.62 -3.22
CA LYS A 131 -11.02 -2.01 -3.52
C LYS A 131 -11.74 -3.01 -2.65
N TYR A 132 -11.75 -4.26 -3.09
CA TYR A 132 -12.18 -5.37 -2.27
C TYR A 132 -11.00 -5.96 -1.48
N ILE A 133 -11.23 -6.24 -0.22
CA ILE A 133 -10.42 -7.17 0.57
C ILE A 133 -11.10 -8.52 0.43
N VAL A 134 -10.38 -9.51 -0.11
CA VAL A 134 -10.88 -10.87 -0.33
C VAL A 134 -10.01 -11.85 0.45
N GLU A 135 -10.63 -12.60 1.34
CA GLU A 135 -10.04 -13.74 2.04
C GLU A 135 -10.77 -15.01 1.65
N THR A 136 -10.03 -15.95 1.08
CA THR A 136 -10.60 -17.21 0.60
C THR A 136 -10.35 -18.36 1.57
N ASN A 137 -11.24 -19.36 1.57
CA ASN A 137 -11.10 -20.62 2.32
C ASN A 137 -10.94 -20.41 3.83
N ILE A 138 -11.72 -19.55 4.44
CA ILE A 138 -11.78 -19.41 5.90
C ILE A 138 -12.50 -20.64 6.45
N ASP A 139 -11.82 -21.38 7.35
CA ASP A 139 -12.41 -22.53 8.05
C ASP A 139 -13.45 -22.07 9.08
N ALA A 140 -14.68 -22.55 8.97
CA ALA A 140 -15.73 -22.30 9.94
C ALA A 140 -16.54 -23.60 10.18
N PRO A 141 -16.70 -24.03 11.43
CA PRO A 141 -17.31 -25.31 11.77
C PRO A 141 -18.82 -25.39 11.50
N SER A 142 -19.44 -24.25 11.18
CA SER A 142 -20.86 -24.14 10.81
C SER A 142 -21.05 -22.99 9.81
N VAL A 143 -22.22 -22.95 9.19
CA VAL A 143 -22.59 -21.87 8.27
C VAL A 143 -22.59 -20.52 8.99
N PRO A 144 -21.80 -19.53 8.55
CA PRO A 144 -21.86 -18.20 9.14
C PRO A 144 -23.21 -17.54 8.91
N PHE A 145 -23.82 -17.05 9.98
CA PHE A 145 -25.07 -16.29 9.91
C PHE A 145 -24.81 -14.79 9.72
N SER A 146 -23.74 -14.29 10.33
CA SER A 146 -23.31 -12.89 10.19
C SER A 146 -21.79 -12.76 10.20
N GLN A 147 -21.30 -11.61 9.75
CA GLN A 147 -19.88 -11.32 9.67
C GLN A 147 -19.57 -9.91 10.17
N GLU A 148 -18.36 -9.73 10.66
CA GLU A 148 -17.84 -8.44 11.09
C GLU A 148 -16.47 -8.22 10.50
N PHE A 149 -16.20 -7.01 10.04
CA PHE A 149 -14.89 -6.58 9.53
C PHE A 149 -14.43 -5.34 10.28
N LYS A 150 -13.23 -5.39 10.85
CA LYS A 150 -12.64 -4.28 11.60
C LYS A 150 -11.26 -3.95 11.08
N ILE A 151 -10.97 -2.67 10.93
CA ILE A 151 -9.62 -2.16 10.76
C ILE A 151 -9.03 -1.96 12.14
N LEU A 152 -7.91 -2.63 12.42
CA LEU A 152 -7.26 -2.63 13.74
C LEU A 152 -6.22 -1.52 13.86
N SER A 153 -5.53 -1.21 12.76
CA SER A 153 -4.50 -0.18 12.72
C SER A 153 -4.31 0.32 11.29
N SER A 154 -3.87 1.56 11.15
CA SER A 154 -3.53 2.20 9.88
C SER A 154 -2.09 2.72 9.94
N ASN A 155 -1.43 2.74 8.78
CA ASN A 155 -0.08 3.24 8.61
C ASN A 155 -0.05 4.21 7.43
N TRP A 156 -0.54 5.43 7.68
CA TRP A 156 -0.70 6.48 6.68
C TRP A 156 0.63 7.02 6.21
N ILE A 157 0.76 7.20 4.89
CA ILE A 157 1.89 7.85 4.26
C ILE A 157 1.38 8.83 3.20
N ARG A 158 2.05 9.99 3.08
CA ARG A 158 1.78 10.92 2.00
C ARG A 158 2.32 10.35 0.69
N PHE A 159 1.46 10.28 -0.32
CA PHE A 159 1.74 9.56 -1.56
C PHE A 159 2.51 10.39 -2.58
N GLU A 160 2.17 11.68 -2.71
CA GLU A 160 2.58 12.55 -3.83
C GLU A 160 4.09 12.75 -3.98
N ASP A 161 4.87 12.60 -2.88
CA ASP A 161 6.28 12.94 -2.89
C ASP A 161 7.19 11.77 -3.33
N TYR A 162 6.69 10.52 -3.28
CA TYR A 162 7.55 9.33 -3.39
C TYR A 162 6.97 8.18 -4.22
N TYR A 163 5.70 8.22 -4.58
CA TYR A 163 5.02 7.08 -5.21
C TYR A 163 4.26 7.50 -6.45
N GLU A 164 4.29 6.64 -7.45
CA GLU A 164 3.49 6.75 -8.66
C GLU A 164 2.53 5.56 -8.74
N ARG A 165 1.26 5.83 -9.07
CA ARG A 165 0.26 4.77 -9.23
C ARG A 165 0.62 3.92 -10.46
N PRO A 166 0.79 2.59 -10.31
CA PRO A 166 1.09 1.74 -11.45
C PRO A 166 -0.13 1.65 -12.38
N ASP A 167 0.11 1.72 -13.68
CA ASP A 167 -0.90 1.46 -14.70
C ASP A 167 -0.96 -0.05 -14.99
N ILE A 168 -1.79 -0.75 -14.23
CA ILE A 168 -2.05 -2.17 -14.39
C ILE A 168 -3.52 -2.35 -14.76
N GLN A 169 -3.77 -2.97 -15.89
CA GLN A 169 -5.10 -3.15 -16.45
C GLN A 169 -5.46 -4.63 -16.56
N ILE A 170 -6.72 -4.97 -16.31
CA ILE A 170 -7.26 -6.29 -16.60
C ILE A 170 -8.34 -6.13 -17.68
N ILE A 171 -8.10 -6.78 -18.80
CA ILE A 171 -8.99 -6.76 -19.97
C ILE A 171 -9.35 -8.18 -20.42
N ASN A 172 -10.23 -8.29 -21.39
CA ASN A 172 -10.69 -9.57 -21.97
C ASN A 172 -11.18 -10.55 -20.91
N LYS A 173 -11.87 -10.02 -19.89
CA LYS A 173 -12.43 -10.81 -18.80
C LYS A 173 -13.53 -11.72 -19.32
N ASN A 174 -13.43 -13.01 -19.03
CA ASN A 174 -14.42 -14.01 -19.41
C ASN A 174 -14.63 -15.01 -18.28
N TYR A 175 -15.88 -15.30 -17.99
CA TYR A 175 -16.33 -16.37 -17.11
C TYR A 175 -17.04 -17.43 -17.96
N SER A 176 -16.81 -18.71 -17.67
CA SER A 176 -17.54 -19.81 -18.31
C SER A 176 -17.67 -20.99 -17.36
N GLU A 177 -18.84 -21.63 -17.41
CA GLU A 177 -19.05 -22.94 -16.80
C GLU A 177 -18.39 -24.01 -17.64
N ILE A 178 -17.89 -25.07 -17.00
CA ILE A 178 -17.20 -26.19 -17.64
C ILE A 178 -18.21 -27.26 -17.97
N SER A 179 -18.44 -27.49 -19.25
CA SER A 179 -19.30 -28.55 -19.74
C SER A 179 -18.46 -29.80 -20.00
N GLY A 180 -18.53 -30.77 -19.09
CA GLY A 180 -17.78 -32.03 -19.20
C GLY A 180 -16.29 -31.89 -18.88
N GLY A 181 -15.90 -32.26 -17.69
CA GLY A 181 -14.52 -32.15 -17.23
C GLY A 181 -14.43 -32.04 -15.72
N THR A 182 -13.24 -31.68 -15.22
CA THR A 182 -13.01 -31.47 -13.79
C THR A 182 -13.24 -30.02 -13.41
N GLY A 183 -14.07 -29.80 -12.39
CA GLY A 183 -14.43 -28.47 -11.87
C GLY A 183 -15.74 -27.93 -12.43
N PHE A 184 -16.25 -26.88 -11.82
CA PHE A 184 -17.54 -26.28 -12.14
C PHE A 184 -17.39 -25.12 -13.15
N ALA A 185 -16.47 -24.19 -12.88
CA ALA A 185 -16.33 -22.99 -13.70
C ALA A 185 -14.89 -22.50 -13.75
N ASN A 186 -14.61 -21.64 -14.70
CA ASN A 186 -13.34 -20.92 -14.80
C ASN A 186 -13.58 -19.45 -15.12
N ALA A 187 -12.62 -18.63 -14.70
CA ALA A 187 -12.49 -17.24 -15.09
C ALA A 187 -11.10 -16.99 -15.65
N GLN A 188 -11.03 -16.18 -16.69
CA GLN A 188 -9.79 -15.83 -17.35
C GLN A 188 -9.78 -14.35 -17.76
N GLY A 189 -8.61 -13.81 -18.00
CA GLY A 189 -8.42 -12.45 -18.49
C GLY A 189 -6.99 -12.21 -18.87
N LEU A 190 -6.72 -11.02 -19.42
CA LEU A 190 -5.38 -10.56 -19.78
C LEU A 190 -4.97 -9.44 -18.82
N LEU A 191 -3.89 -9.64 -18.08
CA LEU A 191 -3.24 -8.59 -17.30
C LEU A 191 -2.27 -7.84 -18.20
N ARG A 192 -2.33 -6.51 -18.16
CA ARG A 192 -1.43 -5.59 -18.85
C ARG A 192 -0.69 -4.74 -17.84
N ASN A 193 0.63 -4.80 -17.83
CA ASN A 193 1.46 -3.87 -17.09
C ASN A 193 1.93 -2.75 -18.01
N ARG A 194 1.28 -1.59 -17.92
CA ARG A 194 1.63 -0.38 -18.69
C ARG A 194 2.54 0.57 -17.91
N SER A 195 2.88 0.22 -16.66
CA SER A 195 3.84 0.99 -15.87
C SER A 195 5.29 0.73 -16.35
N PRO A 196 6.23 1.63 -16.02
CA PRO A 196 7.64 1.43 -16.33
C PRO A 196 8.35 0.43 -15.40
N TYR A 197 7.63 -0.22 -14.50
CA TYR A 197 8.17 -1.05 -13.44
C TYR A 197 8.00 -2.54 -13.73
N ASP A 198 9.02 -3.31 -13.36
CA ASP A 198 8.95 -4.77 -13.28
C ASP A 198 8.51 -5.15 -11.87
N PHE A 199 7.44 -5.95 -11.75
CA PHE A 199 6.91 -6.40 -10.46
C PHE A 199 7.28 -7.85 -10.17
N ASP A 200 7.65 -8.13 -8.92
CA ASP A 200 7.94 -9.49 -8.46
C ASP A 200 6.67 -10.35 -8.51
N SER A 201 5.57 -9.80 -8.03
CA SER A 201 4.26 -10.46 -8.13
C SER A 201 3.11 -9.47 -8.16
N ILE A 202 2.04 -9.86 -8.86
CA ILE A 202 0.77 -9.14 -8.89
C ILE A 202 -0.32 -10.13 -8.47
N LYS A 203 -1.07 -9.77 -7.41
CA LYS A 203 -2.26 -10.53 -6.99
C LYS A 203 -3.45 -10.09 -7.82
N ILE A 204 -4.23 -11.05 -8.30
CA ILE A 204 -5.49 -10.78 -9.01
C ILE A 204 -6.62 -11.37 -8.18
N GLN A 205 -7.56 -10.53 -7.79
CA GLN A 205 -8.80 -10.93 -7.12
C GLN A 205 -9.93 -10.96 -8.12
N ILE A 206 -10.73 -12.02 -8.12
CA ILE A 206 -11.85 -12.24 -9.02
C ILE A 206 -13.13 -12.30 -8.21
N ILE A 207 -14.11 -11.50 -8.62
CA ILE A 207 -15.41 -11.35 -7.98
C ILE A 207 -16.49 -11.63 -9.02
N LEU A 208 -17.28 -12.67 -8.81
CA LEU A 208 -18.40 -13.02 -9.66
C LEU A 208 -19.69 -12.52 -9.05
N LYS A 209 -20.52 -11.85 -9.86
CA LYS A 209 -21.76 -11.21 -9.40
C LYS A 209 -22.94 -11.64 -10.27
N ASP A 210 -24.11 -11.63 -9.65
CA ASP A 210 -25.38 -11.77 -10.38
C ASP A 210 -25.85 -10.43 -11.03
N SER A 211 -27.01 -10.45 -11.65
CA SER A 211 -27.61 -9.27 -12.31
C SER A 211 -28.06 -8.17 -11.32
N THR A 212 -28.09 -8.47 -10.03
CA THR A 212 -28.49 -7.54 -8.95
C THR A 212 -27.31 -7.09 -8.11
N ASP A 213 -26.07 -7.30 -8.60
CA ASP A 213 -24.79 -6.97 -7.94
C ASP A 213 -24.54 -7.72 -6.61
N ASN A 214 -25.20 -8.89 -6.41
CA ASN A 214 -24.82 -9.77 -5.32
C ASN A 214 -23.61 -10.59 -5.71
N ILE A 215 -22.66 -10.73 -4.78
CA ILE A 215 -21.48 -11.54 -4.98
C ILE A 215 -21.84 -13.01 -4.79
N LEU A 216 -21.57 -13.82 -5.81
CA LEU A 216 -21.85 -15.24 -5.85
C LEU A 216 -20.65 -16.10 -5.47
N ALA A 217 -19.47 -15.71 -5.95
CA ALA A 217 -18.23 -16.43 -5.72
C ALA A 217 -17.02 -15.52 -5.80
N LEU A 218 -15.98 -15.91 -5.09
CA LEU A 218 -14.70 -15.21 -5.02
C LEU A 218 -13.58 -16.15 -5.41
N ASN A 219 -12.50 -15.61 -5.91
CA ASN A 219 -11.25 -16.33 -6.11
C ASN A 219 -10.07 -15.37 -6.17
N SER A 220 -8.88 -15.90 -6.05
CA SER A 220 -7.66 -15.11 -6.25
C SER A 220 -6.58 -15.95 -6.93
N THR A 221 -5.75 -15.28 -7.72
CA THR A 221 -4.54 -15.88 -8.30
C THR A 221 -3.39 -14.88 -8.19
N GLN A 222 -2.18 -15.38 -8.33
CA GLN A 222 -0.97 -14.56 -8.27
C GLN A 222 -0.11 -14.81 -9.50
N MET A 223 0.36 -13.73 -10.12
CA MET A 223 1.26 -13.77 -11.24
C MET A 223 2.65 -13.33 -10.80
N GLY A 224 3.63 -14.23 -10.87
CA GLY A 224 5.01 -13.90 -10.54
C GLY A 224 5.75 -13.27 -11.71
N THR A 225 6.69 -12.38 -11.42
CA THR A 225 7.61 -11.74 -12.39
C THR A 225 6.89 -11.14 -13.60
N VAL A 226 6.22 -10.01 -13.39
CA VAL A 226 5.52 -9.27 -14.45
C VAL A 226 6.36 -8.07 -14.88
N LYS A 227 6.88 -8.10 -16.09
CA LYS A 227 7.76 -7.04 -16.63
C LYS A 227 6.97 -5.81 -17.07
N ALA A 228 7.68 -4.67 -17.12
CA ALA A 228 7.18 -3.44 -17.73
C ALA A 228 6.76 -3.69 -19.19
N GLY A 229 5.56 -3.24 -19.56
CA GLY A 229 5.00 -3.44 -20.90
C GLY A 229 4.49 -4.86 -21.20
N GLU A 230 4.55 -5.78 -20.24
CA GLU A 230 4.12 -7.17 -20.45
C GLU A 230 2.60 -7.31 -20.45
N ASP A 231 2.12 -8.15 -21.36
CA ASP A 231 0.74 -8.66 -21.40
C ASP A 231 0.79 -10.16 -21.06
N ARG A 232 -0.01 -10.62 -20.08
CA ARG A 232 -0.02 -12.02 -19.66
C ARG A 232 -1.43 -12.49 -19.29
N ASP A 233 -1.81 -13.65 -19.83
CA ASP A 233 -3.07 -14.30 -19.50
C ASP A 233 -3.04 -14.88 -18.09
N PHE A 234 -4.18 -14.81 -17.41
CA PHE A 234 -4.42 -15.53 -16.17
C PHE A 234 -5.69 -16.37 -16.27
N LYS A 235 -5.73 -17.44 -15.48
CA LYS A 235 -6.90 -18.30 -15.37
C LYS A 235 -7.03 -18.83 -13.95
N THR A 236 -8.26 -18.89 -13.46
CA THR A 236 -8.61 -19.48 -12.17
C THR A 236 -9.84 -20.35 -12.29
N PHE A 237 -10.09 -21.23 -11.30
CA PHE A 237 -11.10 -22.26 -11.34
C PHE A 237 -11.93 -22.30 -10.05
N TRP A 238 -13.19 -22.64 -10.19
CA TRP A 238 -14.04 -23.10 -9.09
C TRP A 238 -14.27 -24.58 -9.22
N PRO A 239 -13.85 -25.38 -8.22
CA PRO A 239 -14.00 -26.83 -8.27
C PRO A 239 -15.45 -27.27 -8.12
N SER A 240 -16.24 -26.53 -7.36
CA SER A 240 -17.63 -26.85 -7.03
C SER A 240 -18.59 -25.73 -7.44
N SER A 241 -19.85 -26.06 -7.64
CA SER A 241 -20.90 -25.10 -7.95
C SER A 241 -21.19 -24.14 -6.80
N PHE A 242 -21.61 -22.96 -7.15
CA PHE A 242 -22.16 -21.94 -6.24
C PHE A 242 -23.57 -21.55 -6.70
N PRO A 243 -24.43 -21.06 -5.81
CA PRO A 243 -25.81 -20.71 -6.16
C PRO A 243 -25.86 -19.43 -7.03
N GLY A 244 -26.79 -19.39 -7.97
CA GLY A 244 -27.06 -18.21 -8.81
C GLY A 244 -26.41 -18.28 -10.19
N THR A 245 -26.73 -17.29 -11.03
CA THR A 245 -26.22 -17.15 -12.39
C THR A 245 -25.29 -15.95 -12.47
N VAL A 246 -24.06 -16.16 -12.95
CA VAL A 246 -23.09 -15.07 -13.10
C VAL A 246 -23.48 -14.16 -14.25
N SER A 247 -23.63 -12.88 -13.96
CA SER A 247 -23.88 -11.81 -14.93
C SER A 247 -22.63 -10.96 -15.18
N THR A 248 -21.81 -10.75 -14.14
CA THR A 248 -20.64 -9.86 -14.22
C THR A 248 -19.44 -10.51 -13.55
N MET A 249 -18.27 -10.38 -14.18
CA MET A 249 -16.97 -10.69 -13.61
C MET A 249 -16.19 -9.40 -13.40
N GLU A 250 -15.92 -9.07 -12.15
CA GLU A 250 -14.92 -8.07 -11.79
C GLU A 250 -13.59 -8.76 -11.53
N ALA A 251 -12.50 -8.08 -11.89
CA ALA A 251 -11.15 -8.52 -11.57
C ALA A 251 -10.31 -7.30 -11.18
N GLN A 252 -9.60 -7.42 -10.08
CA GLN A 252 -8.81 -6.36 -9.47
C GLN A 252 -7.37 -6.84 -9.34
N ALA A 253 -6.43 -6.12 -9.96
CA ALA A 253 -5.01 -6.37 -9.82
C ALA A 253 -4.44 -5.53 -8.68
N GLU A 254 -3.63 -6.14 -7.83
CA GLU A 254 -3.03 -5.51 -6.67
C GLU A 254 -1.51 -5.72 -6.64
N VAL A 255 -0.80 -4.63 -6.46
CA VAL A 255 0.63 -4.62 -6.14
C VAL A 255 0.89 -3.58 -5.06
N ASN A 256 1.53 -3.99 -3.98
CA ASN A 256 1.87 -3.07 -2.88
C ASN A 256 3.11 -2.25 -3.23
N ILE A 257 2.91 -1.13 -3.88
CA ILE A 257 4.00 -0.22 -4.29
C ILE A 257 4.69 0.49 -3.12
N PHE A 258 4.13 0.46 -1.92
CA PHE A 258 4.79 0.94 -0.70
C PHE A 258 5.88 -0.03 -0.21
N ASN A 259 5.87 -1.27 -0.69
CA ASN A 259 6.89 -2.27 -0.40
C ASN A 259 7.92 -2.33 -1.53
N SER A 260 9.17 -2.03 -1.22
CA SER A 260 10.27 -2.11 -2.20
C SER A 260 10.50 -3.51 -2.77
N GLU A 261 10.09 -4.56 -2.04
CA GLU A 261 10.17 -5.96 -2.50
C GLU A 261 9.15 -6.29 -3.60
N ALA A 262 8.13 -5.44 -3.77
CA ALA A 262 7.20 -5.60 -4.88
C ALA A 262 7.83 -5.35 -6.25
N PHE A 263 8.98 -4.67 -6.29
CA PHE A 263 9.69 -4.33 -7.51
C PHE A 263 10.89 -5.23 -7.74
N ILE A 264 11.07 -5.69 -8.98
CA ILE A 264 12.27 -6.44 -9.37
C ILE A 264 13.43 -5.47 -9.51
N LYS A 265 14.49 -5.67 -8.73
CA LYS A 265 15.73 -4.89 -8.85
C LYS A 265 16.43 -5.28 -10.14
N ARG A 266 16.59 -4.33 -11.07
CA ARG A 266 17.49 -4.50 -12.23
C ARG A 266 18.93 -4.43 -11.73
N THR A 267 19.63 -5.55 -11.76
CA THR A 267 21.11 -5.57 -11.64
C THR A 267 21.67 -5.12 -12.99
N TYR A 268 22.26 -3.92 -13.01
CA TYR A 268 23.04 -3.40 -14.15
C TYR A 268 24.45 -3.92 -14.08
#